data_5ca0f094019e1409965cc9e1afd2b312
#
_entry.id   5ca0f094019e1409965cc9e1afd2b312
#
_cell.length_a   1.000
_cell.length_b   1.000
_cell.length_c   1.000
_cell.angle_alpha   90.00
_cell.angle_beta   90.00
_cell.angle_gamma   90.00
#
_symmetry.space_group_name_H-M   'P 1'
#
loop_
_entity.id
_entity.type
_entity.pdbx_description
1 polymer ?
#
loop_
_entity_poly.entity_id
_entity_poly.type
_entity_poly.pdbx_seq_one_letter_code
_entity_poly.pdbx_strand_id
1 'polypeptide(L)'
;MERLKNKVALITGGAKGLGASIAHHFFNEGAKIILCDINLDEALKTAEKLNGTAYYMDVSNSKNVQDVFIEIQSKFKQLDILVNNAGINGFEKRQDLLDERIKINNLQSKEFSETGKIESHFDVTVNMTDEEWMNMISVHLNGTFFCTREALKIMN
;
A
#
# COMPACT_ATOMS: atom_id res chain seq x y z
N MET A 1 1.41 18.38 18.60
CA MET A 1 0.01 18.83 18.37
C MET A 1 -0.85 17.58 18.31
N GLU A 2 -2.07 17.63 18.81
CA GLU A 2 -2.98 16.46 18.76
C GLU A 2 -4.09 16.69 17.70
N ARG A 3 -3.70 16.94 16.46
CA ARG A 3 -4.62 17.27 15.36
C ARG A 3 -5.59 16.13 15.02
N LEU A 4 -5.20 14.89 15.32
CA LEU A 4 -6.00 13.69 15.05
C LEU A 4 -6.50 13.03 16.35
N LYS A 5 -6.56 13.78 17.43
CA LYS A 5 -7.08 13.29 18.71
C LYS A 5 -8.47 12.69 18.57
N ASN A 6 -8.64 11.48 19.10
CA ASN A 6 -9.87 10.69 19.03
C ASN A 6 -10.30 10.24 17.61
N LYS A 7 -9.48 10.48 16.58
CA LYS A 7 -9.72 9.98 15.22
C LYS A 7 -9.27 8.53 15.11
N VAL A 8 -10.01 7.74 14.36
CA VAL A 8 -9.67 6.37 13.99
C VAL A 8 -9.20 6.36 12.55
N ALA A 9 -7.97 5.92 12.32
CA ALA A 9 -7.35 5.90 11.01
C ALA A 9 -6.98 4.48 10.60
N LEU A 10 -7.42 4.07 9.40
CA LEU A 10 -7.05 2.82 8.76
C LEU A 10 -6.07 3.09 7.63
N ILE A 11 -4.96 2.36 7.62
CA ILE A 11 -3.92 2.44 6.60
C ILE A 11 -3.74 1.07 5.95
N THR A 12 -3.98 0.96 4.64
CA THR A 12 -3.69 -0.25 3.88
C THR A 12 -2.22 -0.28 3.46
N GLY A 13 -1.61 -1.48 3.38
CA GLY A 13 -0.17 -1.60 3.17
C GLY A 13 0.63 -0.98 4.33
N GLY A 14 0.11 -1.14 5.57
CA GLY A 14 0.62 -0.47 6.76
C GLY A 14 1.77 -1.17 7.47
N ALA A 15 2.18 -2.36 7.02
CA ALA A 15 3.21 -3.15 7.70
C ALA A 15 4.59 -2.48 7.70
N LYS A 16 4.97 -1.82 6.62
CA LYS A 16 6.30 -1.21 6.43
C LYS A 16 6.27 0.01 5.51
N GLY A 17 7.46 0.59 5.29
CA GLY A 17 7.66 1.65 4.31
C GLY A 17 6.80 2.89 4.55
N LEU A 18 6.18 3.41 3.48
CA LEU A 18 5.40 4.64 3.53
C LEU A 18 4.15 4.49 4.41
N GLY A 19 3.43 3.36 4.33
CA GLY A 19 2.24 3.11 5.15
C GLY A 19 2.55 3.12 6.65
N ALA A 20 3.63 2.46 7.08
CA ALA A 20 4.07 2.49 8.48
C ALA A 20 4.50 3.90 8.90
N SER A 21 5.17 4.66 8.03
CA SER A 21 5.55 6.04 8.31
C SER A 21 4.32 6.94 8.51
N ILE A 22 3.31 6.83 7.65
CA ILE A 22 2.03 7.54 7.79
C ILE A 22 1.37 7.19 9.12
N ALA A 23 1.33 5.89 9.46
CA ALA A 23 0.76 5.43 10.73
C ALA A 23 1.46 6.02 11.95
N HIS A 24 2.80 6.09 11.96
CA HIS A 24 3.58 6.75 13.00
C HIS A 24 3.24 8.24 13.13
N HIS A 25 3.14 8.95 12.02
CA HIS A 25 2.78 10.38 12.05
C HIS A 25 1.36 10.58 12.59
N PHE A 26 0.40 9.75 12.19
CA PHE A 26 -0.98 9.84 12.67
C PHE A 26 -1.09 9.50 14.16
N PHE A 27 -0.35 8.49 14.62
CA PHE A 27 -0.26 8.14 16.04
C PHE A 27 0.30 9.32 16.87
N ASN A 28 1.36 9.95 16.42
CA ASN A 28 1.95 11.11 17.10
C ASN A 28 1.01 12.33 17.16
N GLU A 29 0.03 12.39 16.25
CA GLU A 29 -1.02 13.41 16.26
C GLU A 29 -2.30 12.96 17.01
N GLY A 30 -2.24 11.80 17.69
CA GLY A 30 -3.29 11.33 18.61
C GLY A 30 -4.34 10.42 17.98
N ALA A 31 -4.14 9.92 16.76
CA ALA A 31 -5.05 8.96 16.13
C ALA A 31 -4.91 7.56 16.74
N LYS A 32 -6.04 6.83 16.76
CA LYS A 32 -6.06 5.38 16.93
C LYS A 32 -5.77 4.72 15.59
N ILE A 33 -4.78 3.82 15.55
CA ILE A 33 -4.25 3.26 14.32
C ILE A 33 -4.79 1.86 14.07
N ILE A 34 -5.27 1.63 12.84
CA ILE A 34 -5.62 0.32 12.29
C ILE A 34 -4.74 0.10 11.07
N LEU A 35 -3.98 -1.00 11.05
CA LEU A 35 -3.13 -1.40 9.94
C LEU A 35 -3.75 -2.60 9.24
N CYS A 36 -3.81 -2.54 7.92
CA CYS A 36 -4.22 -3.66 7.08
C CYS A 36 -3.08 -3.99 6.10
N ASP A 37 -2.67 -5.25 6.06
CA ASP A 37 -1.58 -5.69 5.19
C ASP A 37 -1.72 -7.18 4.86
N ILE A 38 -1.17 -7.63 3.74
CA ILE A 38 -1.03 -9.06 3.41
C ILE A 38 0.05 -9.74 4.27
N ASN A 39 0.99 -8.98 4.80
CA ASN A 39 1.99 -9.44 5.76
C ASN A 39 1.54 -9.11 7.18
N LEU A 40 0.65 -9.95 7.72
CA LEU A 40 0.07 -9.74 9.06
C LEU A 40 1.14 -9.70 10.16
N ASP A 41 2.16 -10.56 10.09
CA ASP A 41 3.20 -10.62 11.13
C ASP A 41 3.98 -9.31 11.25
N GLU A 42 4.30 -8.70 10.12
CA GLU A 42 4.99 -7.42 10.10
C GLU A 42 4.06 -6.26 10.49
N ALA A 43 2.78 -6.33 10.07
CA ALA A 43 1.76 -5.36 10.48
C ALA A 43 1.52 -5.40 11.99
N LEU A 44 1.51 -6.57 12.63
CA LEU A 44 1.41 -6.73 14.08
C LEU A 44 2.57 -6.08 14.81
N LYS A 45 3.81 -6.30 14.37
CA LYS A 45 5.00 -5.66 14.96
C LYS A 45 4.96 -4.14 14.88
N THR A 46 4.45 -3.62 13.77
CA THR A 46 4.30 -2.17 13.58
C THR A 46 3.15 -1.63 14.43
N ALA A 47 2.02 -2.33 14.49
CA ALA A 47 0.87 -1.94 15.30
C ALA A 47 1.19 -1.93 16.81
N GLU A 48 1.97 -2.90 17.30
CA GLU A 48 2.40 -2.95 18.71
C GLU A 48 3.12 -1.68 19.14
N LYS A 49 4.02 -1.15 18.31
CA LYS A 49 4.76 0.11 18.57
C LYS A 49 3.84 1.34 18.64
N LEU A 50 2.65 1.25 18.06
CA LEU A 50 1.68 2.34 17.94
C LEU A 50 0.44 2.14 18.84
N ASN A 51 0.45 1.15 19.74
CA ASN A 51 -0.75 0.73 20.47
C ASN A 51 -1.98 0.57 19.54
N GLY A 52 -1.72 0.15 18.30
CA GLY A 52 -2.71 0.01 17.24
C GLY A 52 -3.24 -1.41 17.13
N THR A 53 -4.03 -1.65 16.09
CA THR A 53 -4.54 -2.99 15.74
C THR A 53 -4.12 -3.30 14.30
N ALA A 54 -3.78 -4.56 14.02
CA ALA A 54 -3.48 -5.03 12.69
C ALA A 54 -4.45 -6.13 12.23
N TYR A 55 -4.75 -6.15 10.93
CA TYR A 55 -5.56 -7.17 10.26
C TYR A 55 -4.84 -7.67 9.01
N TYR A 56 -4.96 -8.98 8.74
CA TYR A 56 -4.65 -9.48 7.40
C TYR A 56 -5.70 -8.96 6.43
N MET A 57 -5.27 -8.29 5.37
CA MET A 57 -6.18 -7.85 4.33
C MET A 57 -5.48 -7.81 2.97
N ASP A 58 -5.99 -8.61 2.04
CA ASP A 58 -5.68 -8.50 0.63
C ASP A 58 -6.68 -7.54 -0.02
N VAL A 59 -6.23 -6.35 -0.34
CA VAL A 59 -7.09 -5.30 -0.94
C VAL A 59 -7.65 -5.68 -2.30
N SER A 60 -7.01 -6.60 -3.03
CA SER A 60 -7.49 -7.09 -4.32
C SER A 60 -8.68 -8.05 -4.20
N ASN A 61 -8.93 -8.57 -2.99
CA ASN A 61 -10.02 -9.50 -2.70
C ASN A 61 -11.19 -8.79 -2.03
N SER A 62 -12.23 -8.49 -2.80
CA SER A 62 -13.43 -7.79 -2.33
C SER A 62 -14.10 -8.43 -1.11
N LYS A 63 -14.13 -9.77 -1.05
CA LYS A 63 -14.74 -10.50 0.08
C LYS A 63 -13.90 -10.36 1.34
N ASN A 64 -12.58 -10.52 1.25
CA ASN A 64 -11.69 -10.35 2.38
C ASN A 64 -11.75 -8.91 2.92
N VAL A 65 -11.78 -7.90 2.03
CA VAL A 65 -11.98 -6.50 2.43
C VAL A 65 -13.28 -6.33 3.22
N GLN A 66 -14.41 -6.86 2.71
CA GLN A 66 -15.69 -6.81 3.42
C GLN A 66 -15.62 -7.42 4.82
N ASP A 67 -15.06 -8.61 4.94
CA ASP A 67 -14.98 -9.33 6.22
C ASP A 67 -14.18 -8.54 7.26
N VAL A 68 -13.03 -8.00 6.85
CA VAL A 68 -12.19 -7.16 7.73
C VAL A 68 -12.92 -5.88 8.15
N PHE A 69 -13.63 -5.21 7.24
CA PHE A 69 -14.38 -4.00 7.60
C PHE A 69 -15.56 -4.28 8.54
N ILE A 70 -16.20 -5.45 8.47
CA ILE A 70 -17.22 -5.88 9.45
C ILE A 70 -16.60 -6.01 10.84
N GLU A 71 -15.40 -6.63 10.95
CA GLU A 71 -14.68 -6.73 12.22
C GLU A 71 -14.30 -5.34 12.77
N ILE A 72 -13.78 -4.46 11.91
CA ILE A 72 -13.42 -3.09 12.27
C ILE A 72 -14.64 -2.33 12.81
N GLN A 73 -15.77 -2.40 12.11
CA GLN A 73 -17.02 -1.75 12.54
C GLN A 73 -17.48 -2.26 13.89
N SER A 74 -17.41 -3.57 14.12
CA SER A 74 -17.78 -4.18 15.40
C SER A 74 -16.93 -3.66 16.56
N LYS A 75 -15.62 -3.52 16.36
CA LYS A 75 -14.64 -3.17 17.38
C LYS A 75 -14.53 -1.65 17.63
N PHE A 76 -14.51 -0.85 16.57
CA PHE A 76 -14.23 0.59 16.67
C PHE A 76 -15.47 1.46 16.53
N LYS A 77 -16.55 0.94 15.94
CA LYS A 77 -17.85 1.64 15.70
C LYS A 77 -17.75 2.90 14.84
N GLN A 78 -16.56 3.38 14.56
CA GLN A 78 -16.27 4.62 13.83
C GLN A 78 -14.98 4.45 13.02
N LEU A 79 -14.93 5.05 11.85
CA LEU A 79 -13.72 5.25 11.05
C LEU A 79 -13.73 6.70 10.56
N ASP A 80 -12.66 7.45 10.81
CA ASP A 80 -12.57 8.86 10.39
C ASP A 80 -11.67 9.03 9.17
N ILE A 81 -10.65 8.18 9.02
CA ILE A 81 -9.62 8.33 8.00
C ILE A 81 -9.34 6.97 7.38
N LEU A 82 -9.39 6.90 6.05
CA LEU A 82 -8.88 5.79 5.25
C LEU A 82 -7.68 6.27 4.44
N VAL A 83 -6.57 5.55 4.52
CA VAL A 83 -5.40 5.75 3.67
C VAL A 83 -5.24 4.53 2.76
N ASN A 84 -5.61 4.67 1.50
CA ASN A 84 -5.37 3.68 0.45
C ASN A 84 -3.92 3.78 0.00
N ASN A 85 -3.03 3.09 0.71
CA ASN A 85 -1.58 3.09 0.46
C ASN A 85 -1.08 1.75 -0.10
N ALA A 86 -1.83 0.66 0.09
CA ALA A 86 -1.43 -0.64 -0.46
C ALA A 86 -1.20 -0.56 -1.97
N GLY A 87 -0.07 -1.09 -2.43
CA GLY A 87 0.31 -1.09 -3.83
C GLY A 87 1.47 -2.04 -4.09
N ILE A 88 1.66 -2.38 -5.35
CA ILE A 88 2.74 -3.23 -5.86
C ILE A 88 3.45 -2.52 -7.00
N ASN A 89 4.70 -2.88 -7.26
CA ASN A 89 5.49 -2.29 -8.35
C ASN A 89 5.56 -3.20 -9.59
N GLY A 90 4.96 -4.40 -9.52
CA GLY A 90 4.98 -5.39 -10.59
C GLY A 90 6.25 -6.24 -10.65
N PHE A 91 7.23 -5.99 -9.78
CA PHE A 91 8.52 -6.70 -9.77
C PHE A 91 8.70 -7.63 -8.56
N GLU A 92 7.68 -7.80 -7.72
CA GLU A 92 7.78 -8.53 -6.45
C GLU A 92 8.27 -9.98 -6.59
N LYS A 93 8.08 -10.58 -7.77
CA LYS A 93 8.50 -11.96 -8.09
C LYS A 93 9.45 -12.04 -9.28
N ARG A 94 9.97 -10.89 -9.73
CA ARG A 94 10.75 -10.75 -10.95
C ARG A 94 12.09 -10.07 -10.69
N GLN A 95 12.97 -10.76 -9.91
CA GLN A 95 14.32 -10.25 -9.62
C GLN A 95 15.13 -10.03 -10.91
N ASP A 96 14.89 -10.88 -11.92
CA ASP A 96 15.47 -10.76 -13.25
C ASP A 96 15.21 -9.39 -13.90
N LEU A 97 13.95 -8.93 -13.87
CA LEU A 97 13.57 -7.62 -14.42
C LEU A 97 14.10 -6.46 -13.57
N LEU A 98 14.16 -6.63 -12.25
CA LEU A 98 14.74 -5.61 -11.38
C LEU A 98 16.23 -5.41 -11.67
N ASP A 99 16.98 -6.50 -11.84
CA ASP A 99 18.40 -6.47 -12.17
C ASP A 99 18.65 -5.87 -13.56
N GLU A 100 17.80 -6.20 -14.54
CA GLU A 100 17.82 -5.61 -15.86
C GLU A 100 17.56 -4.09 -15.81
N ARG A 101 16.56 -3.66 -15.07
CA ARG A 101 16.24 -2.25 -14.86
C ARG A 101 17.43 -1.47 -14.29
N ILE A 102 18.14 -2.05 -13.31
CA ILE A 102 19.33 -1.42 -12.73
C ILE A 102 20.42 -1.28 -13.80
N LYS A 103 20.66 -2.30 -14.62
CA LYS A 103 21.65 -2.25 -15.72
C LYS A 103 21.30 -1.16 -16.75
N ILE A 104 20.04 -1.12 -17.18
CA ILE A 104 19.57 -0.12 -18.15
C ILE A 104 19.67 1.31 -17.57
N ASN A 105 19.28 1.53 -16.31
CA ASN A 105 19.41 2.85 -15.68
C ASN A 105 20.88 3.34 -15.63
N ASN A 106 21.82 2.43 -15.33
CA ASN A 106 23.24 2.75 -15.33
C ASN A 106 23.74 3.08 -16.75
N LEU A 107 23.28 2.33 -17.76
CA LEU A 107 23.60 2.58 -19.16
C LEU A 107 23.06 3.94 -19.61
N GLN A 108 21.81 4.25 -19.34
CA GLN A 108 21.17 5.53 -19.65
C GLN A 108 21.91 6.72 -19.02
N SER A 109 22.33 6.56 -17.76
CA SER A 109 23.12 7.59 -17.07
C SER A 109 24.46 7.85 -17.78
N LYS A 110 25.11 6.79 -18.25
CA LYS A 110 26.36 6.89 -19.01
C LYS A 110 26.14 7.54 -20.38
N GLU A 111 25.16 7.06 -21.15
CA GLU A 111 24.81 7.63 -22.46
C GLU A 111 24.51 9.11 -22.35
N PHE A 112 23.70 9.51 -21.35
CA PHE A 112 23.36 10.92 -21.13
C PHE A 112 24.60 11.76 -20.80
N SER A 113 25.51 11.24 -19.96
CA SER A 113 26.73 11.95 -19.57
C SER A 113 27.72 12.12 -20.72
N GLU A 114 27.78 11.16 -21.68
CA GLU A 114 28.71 11.14 -22.78
C GLU A 114 28.19 11.88 -24.04
N THR A 115 26.88 11.77 -24.30
CA THR A 115 26.30 12.24 -25.58
C THR A 115 25.17 13.27 -25.43
N GLY A 116 24.67 13.46 -24.19
CA GLY A 116 23.47 14.27 -23.93
C GLY A 116 22.16 13.61 -24.41
N LYS A 117 22.20 12.33 -24.84
CA LYS A 117 21.03 11.59 -25.35
C LYS A 117 20.94 10.24 -24.67
N ILE A 118 19.72 9.69 -24.61
CA ILE A 118 19.44 8.34 -24.16
C ILE A 118 18.94 7.55 -25.36
N GLU A 119 19.61 6.44 -25.67
CA GLU A 119 19.28 5.55 -26.78
C GLU A 119 18.80 4.18 -26.29
N SER A 120 19.21 3.77 -25.07
CA SER A 120 18.75 2.53 -24.45
C SER A 120 17.38 2.68 -23.82
N HIS A 121 16.54 1.63 -23.90
CA HIS A 121 15.19 1.61 -23.35
C HIS A 121 14.98 0.35 -22.49
N PHE A 122 14.15 0.51 -21.46
CA PHE A 122 13.66 -0.60 -20.69
C PHE A 122 12.17 -0.81 -21.04
N ASP A 123 11.89 -1.81 -21.86
CA ASP A 123 10.59 -2.05 -22.48
C ASP A 123 9.58 -2.73 -21.52
N VAL A 124 9.34 -2.11 -20.36
CA VAL A 124 8.43 -2.65 -19.33
C VAL A 124 7.05 -2.91 -19.89
N THR A 125 6.47 -1.91 -20.54
CA THR A 125 5.10 -1.98 -21.05
C THR A 125 4.95 -3.00 -22.17
N VAL A 126 5.94 -3.09 -23.07
CA VAL A 126 5.93 -4.03 -24.20
C VAL A 126 6.03 -5.48 -23.73
N ASN A 127 6.78 -5.72 -22.65
CA ASN A 127 7.05 -7.05 -22.11
C ASN A 127 6.12 -7.43 -20.95
N MET A 128 5.21 -6.54 -20.52
CA MET A 128 4.23 -6.82 -19.47
C MET A 128 3.17 -7.77 -19.96
N THR A 129 2.90 -8.84 -19.22
CA THR A 129 1.82 -9.76 -19.53
C THR A 129 0.47 -9.21 -19.10
N ASP A 130 -0.62 -9.74 -19.69
CA ASP A 130 -1.99 -9.40 -19.27
C ASP A 130 -2.23 -9.75 -17.80
N GLU A 131 -1.64 -10.83 -17.30
CA GLU A 131 -1.74 -11.23 -15.89
C GLU A 131 -1.07 -10.21 -14.97
N GLU A 132 0.14 -9.77 -15.28
CA GLU A 132 0.86 -8.74 -14.52
C GLU A 132 0.08 -7.42 -14.52
N TRP A 133 -0.44 -7.02 -15.68
CA TRP A 133 -1.32 -5.85 -15.79
C TRP A 133 -2.56 -5.96 -14.93
N MET A 134 -3.30 -7.09 -15.03
CA MET A 134 -4.52 -7.31 -14.26
C MET A 134 -4.25 -7.37 -12.76
N ASN A 135 -3.10 -7.89 -12.33
CA ASN A 135 -2.68 -7.86 -10.94
C ASN A 135 -2.46 -6.43 -10.44
N MET A 136 -1.79 -5.59 -11.22
CA MET A 136 -1.63 -4.16 -10.92
C MET A 136 -2.98 -3.45 -10.75
N ILE A 137 -3.90 -3.66 -11.69
CA ILE A 137 -5.27 -3.10 -11.65
C ILE A 137 -6.02 -3.59 -10.40
N SER A 138 -5.90 -4.88 -10.09
CA SER A 138 -6.61 -5.48 -8.94
C SER A 138 -6.16 -4.89 -7.62
N VAL A 139 -4.87 -4.65 -7.43
CA VAL A 139 -4.36 -4.07 -6.20
C VAL A 139 -4.62 -2.55 -6.14
N HIS A 140 -4.25 -1.81 -7.19
CA HIS A 140 -4.26 -0.34 -7.14
C HIS A 140 -5.65 0.26 -7.34
N LEU A 141 -6.41 -0.19 -8.35
CA LEU A 141 -7.71 0.38 -8.66
C LEU A 141 -8.84 -0.32 -7.91
N ASN A 142 -8.96 -1.65 -8.06
CA ASN A 142 -10.02 -2.38 -7.39
C ASN A 142 -9.86 -2.33 -5.88
N GLY A 143 -8.63 -2.46 -5.36
CA GLY A 143 -8.32 -2.37 -3.93
C GLY A 143 -8.72 -1.03 -3.34
N THR A 144 -8.36 0.07 -4.00
CA THR A 144 -8.79 1.41 -3.59
C THR A 144 -10.32 1.54 -3.59
N PHE A 145 -10.98 1.04 -4.63
CA PHE A 145 -12.44 1.05 -4.71
C PHE A 145 -13.10 0.21 -3.60
N PHE A 146 -12.63 -1.03 -3.39
CA PHE A 146 -13.22 -1.92 -2.38
C PHE A 146 -13.08 -1.35 -0.98
N CYS A 147 -11.88 -0.91 -0.60
CA CYS A 147 -11.63 -0.30 0.71
C CYS A 147 -12.44 0.98 0.90
N THR A 148 -12.49 1.85 -0.10
CA THR A 148 -13.27 3.10 -0.02
C THR A 148 -14.76 2.81 0.12
N ARG A 149 -15.30 1.87 -0.64
CA ARG A 149 -16.72 1.48 -0.56
C ARG A 149 -17.09 0.99 0.84
N GLU A 150 -16.29 0.13 1.44
CA GLU A 150 -16.58 -0.40 2.78
C GLU A 150 -16.33 0.66 3.87
N ALA A 151 -15.29 1.49 3.72
CA ALA A 151 -15.02 2.58 4.64
C ALA A 151 -16.19 3.59 4.72
N LEU A 152 -16.75 3.99 3.58
CA LEU A 152 -17.87 4.93 3.52
C LEU A 152 -19.16 4.44 4.21
N LYS A 153 -19.31 3.13 4.43
CA LYS A 153 -20.42 2.58 5.22
C LYS A 153 -20.26 2.84 6.73
N ILE A 154 -19.06 3.12 7.20
CA ILE A 154 -18.71 3.31 8.61
C ILE A 154 -18.37 4.77 8.90
N MET A 155 -17.88 5.51 7.90
CA MET A 155 -17.60 6.94 7.99
C MET A 155 -18.93 7.71 8.07
N ASN A 156 -19.05 8.56 9.09
CA ASN A 156 -20.19 9.47 9.31
C ASN A 156 -19.81 10.91 8.96
#